data_48c612651414bd66136a88f563cb3ad2
#
_entry.id   48c612651414bd66136a88f563cb3ad2
#
_cell.length_a   1.000
_cell.length_b   1.000
_cell.length_c   1.000
_cell.angle_alpha   90.00
_cell.angle_beta   90.00
_cell.angle_gamma   90.00
#
_symmetry.space_group_name_H-M   'P 1'
#
loop_
_entity.id
_entity.type
_entity.pdbx_description
1 polymer ?
#
loop_
_entity_poly.entity_id
_entity_poly.type
_entity_poly.pdbx_seq_one_letter_code
_entity_poly.pdbx_strand_id
1 'polypeptide(L)'
;MLHLVVLLNWEKKTNMYKEIIVIKVGTNVMTNKDNRIVRPVLRRLVKQITELYERGIISILVSSGSVIAGKEVLGKSSIIDKTERRQVYSAIGQPRMMSLYYNIFQDYGMKCAQVLPTKRDFSQGVHRENMINCVHGLLSEGVIPIANEDDAVSVTMSMFSDNDELASLIAKLINADRLIILTDIDGLYTGHPNAENSNLIENVDPREDLDKYIKDNNKLEGEGRGGMGSKLNYAQQTAAHSIPTFIANGKTDNTIIDIIEGKSVGTKVSL
;
A
#
# COMPACT_ATOMS: atom_id res chain seq x y z
N MET A 1 27.10 1.84 19.61
CA MET A 1 28.03 1.62 18.49
C MET A 1 27.40 0.88 17.32
N LEU A 2 26.68 -0.23 17.53
CA LEU A 2 25.97 -0.95 16.44
C LEU A 2 24.92 -0.06 15.71
N HIS A 3 24.18 0.73 16.45
CA HIS A 3 23.13 1.62 15.89
C HIS A 3 23.71 2.70 14.95
N LEU A 4 24.88 3.22 15.26
CA LEU A 4 25.57 4.21 14.42
C LEU A 4 26.15 3.59 13.14
N VAL A 5 26.63 2.36 13.22
CA VAL A 5 27.15 1.60 12.06
C VAL A 5 26.02 1.20 11.12
N VAL A 6 24.85 0.86 11.65
CA VAL A 6 23.64 0.58 10.86
C VAL A 6 23.16 1.85 10.14
N LEU A 7 23.14 3.01 10.83
CA LEU A 7 22.75 4.31 10.23
C LEU A 7 23.76 4.78 9.18
N LEU A 8 25.07 4.65 9.42
CA LEU A 8 26.10 5.04 8.45
C LEU A 8 26.15 4.13 7.21
N ASN A 9 25.84 2.85 7.37
CA ASN A 9 25.64 1.94 6.23
C ASN A 9 24.33 2.23 5.47
N TRP A 10 23.34 2.77 6.15
CA TRP A 10 22.08 3.22 5.58
C TRP A 10 22.29 4.41 4.62
N GLU A 11 22.92 5.49 5.06
CA GLU A 11 23.17 6.67 4.22
C GLU A 11 24.00 6.34 2.96
N LYS A 12 24.93 5.39 3.05
CA LYS A 12 25.69 4.93 1.87
C LYS A 12 24.88 4.06 0.90
N LYS A 13 23.86 3.31 1.38
CA LYS A 13 23.05 2.41 0.56
C LYS A 13 21.83 3.09 -0.06
N THR A 14 21.28 4.12 0.58
CA THR A 14 20.17 4.92 0.03
C THR A 14 20.60 5.85 -1.10
N ASN A 15 21.87 6.23 -1.19
CA ASN A 15 22.43 7.01 -2.30
C ASN A 15 22.39 6.28 -3.67
N MET A 16 21.90 5.03 -3.73
CA MET A 16 21.76 4.27 -4.98
C MET A 16 20.49 4.67 -5.78
N TYR A 17 19.47 5.18 -5.10
CA TYR A 17 18.22 5.61 -5.72
C TYR A 17 17.97 7.08 -5.45
N LYS A 18 17.33 7.76 -6.39
CA LYS A 18 16.94 9.17 -6.26
C LYS A 18 15.81 9.34 -5.24
N GLU A 19 14.88 8.39 -5.23
CA GLU A 19 13.74 8.37 -4.32
C GLU A 19 13.38 6.92 -3.97
N ILE A 20 12.85 6.73 -2.75
CA ILE A 20 12.23 5.47 -2.28
C ILE A 20 10.77 5.78 -2.00
N ILE A 21 9.86 5.13 -2.68
CA ILE A 21 8.44 5.37 -2.53
C ILE A 21 7.70 4.14 -2.02
N VAL A 22 6.64 4.36 -1.25
CA VAL A 22 5.71 3.28 -0.86
C VAL A 22 4.43 3.42 -1.67
N ILE A 23 4.00 2.34 -2.31
CA ILE A 23 2.77 2.27 -3.10
C ILE A 23 1.85 1.26 -2.44
N LYS A 24 0.68 1.71 -1.98
CA LYS A 24 -0.36 0.82 -1.48
C LYS A 24 -1.44 0.63 -2.54
N VAL A 25 -1.81 -0.62 -2.82
CA VAL A 25 -2.89 -0.95 -3.72
C VAL A 25 -4.03 -1.67 -3.00
N GLY A 26 -5.23 -1.07 -3.05
CA GLY A 26 -6.43 -1.61 -2.43
C GLY A 26 -7.05 -2.77 -3.24
N THR A 27 -7.82 -3.63 -2.58
CA THR A 27 -8.50 -4.77 -3.22
C THR A 27 -9.38 -4.32 -4.38
N ASN A 28 -10.19 -3.26 -4.20
CA ASN A 28 -11.11 -2.76 -5.23
C ASN A 28 -10.41 -2.25 -6.50
N VAL A 29 -9.14 -1.82 -6.39
CA VAL A 29 -8.32 -1.47 -7.56
C VAL A 29 -8.02 -2.70 -8.40
N MET A 30 -7.70 -3.82 -7.73
CA MET A 30 -7.21 -5.04 -8.37
C MET A 30 -8.31 -6.02 -8.77
N THR A 31 -9.58 -5.74 -8.39
CA THR A 31 -10.69 -6.66 -8.62
C THR A 31 -11.75 -6.07 -9.56
N ASN A 32 -12.48 -6.95 -10.23
CA ASN A 32 -13.67 -6.59 -10.99
C ASN A 32 -14.96 -6.68 -10.11
N LYS A 33 -16.11 -6.41 -10.73
CA LYS A 33 -17.43 -6.47 -10.07
C LYS A 33 -17.78 -7.87 -9.52
N ASP A 34 -17.16 -8.92 -10.06
CA ASP A 34 -17.34 -10.32 -9.61
C ASP A 34 -16.36 -10.69 -8.49
N ASN A 35 -15.66 -9.73 -7.89
CA ASN A 35 -14.61 -9.95 -6.90
C ASN A 35 -13.50 -10.90 -7.39
N ARG A 36 -13.08 -10.78 -8.64
CA ARG A 36 -11.96 -11.55 -9.22
C ARG A 36 -10.78 -10.66 -9.49
N ILE A 37 -9.58 -11.18 -9.27
CA ILE A 37 -8.33 -10.49 -9.55
C ILE A 37 -8.18 -10.22 -11.06
N VAL A 38 -7.94 -8.97 -11.42
CA VAL A 38 -7.80 -8.50 -12.80
C VAL A 38 -6.32 -8.38 -13.15
N ARG A 39 -5.75 -9.41 -13.78
CA ARG A 39 -4.32 -9.44 -14.17
C ARG A 39 -3.86 -8.21 -14.98
N PRO A 40 -4.62 -7.68 -15.95
CA PRO A 40 -4.25 -6.45 -16.64
C PRO A 40 -3.98 -5.26 -15.72
N VAL A 41 -4.73 -5.12 -14.62
CA VAL A 41 -4.49 -4.06 -13.62
C VAL A 41 -3.16 -4.26 -12.92
N LEU A 42 -2.86 -5.49 -12.48
CA LEU A 42 -1.57 -5.82 -11.88
C LEU A 42 -0.41 -5.56 -12.87
N ARG A 43 -0.60 -5.89 -14.15
CA ARG A 43 0.41 -5.64 -15.18
C ARG A 43 0.68 -4.14 -15.39
N ARG A 44 -0.38 -3.31 -15.41
CA ARG A 44 -0.23 -1.84 -15.50
C ARG A 44 0.49 -1.27 -14.27
N LEU A 45 0.17 -1.77 -13.07
CA LEU A 45 0.85 -1.38 -11.85
C LEU A 45 2.34 -1.71 -11.90
N VAL A 46 2.68 -2.96 -12.22
CA VAL A 46 4.08 -3.41 -12.33
C VAL A 46 4.83 -2.66 -13.44
N LYS A 47 4.19 -2.38 -14.57
CA LYS A 47 4.79 -1.57 -15.65
C LYS A 47 5.21 -0.19 -15.14
N GLN A 48 4.35 0.51 -14.41
CA GLN A 48 4.68 1.82 -13.83
C GLN A 48 5.84 1.71 -12.81
N ILE A 49 5.83 0.68 -11.95
CA ILE A 49 6.91 0.43 -10.99
C ILE A 49 8.24 0.18 -11.73
N THR A 50 8.22 -0.57 -12.81
CA THR A 50 9.41 -0.83 -13.65
C THR A 50 9.93 0.46 -14.27
N GLU A 51 9.05 1.27 -14.84
CA GLU A 51 9.42 2.56 -15.41
C GLU A 51 10.03 3.52 -14.39
N LEU A 52 9.51 3.54 -13.17
CA LEU A 52 10.10 4.32 -12.07
C LEU A 52 11.48 3.78 -11.69
N TYR A 53 11.65 2.47 -11.63
CA TYR A 53 12.94 1.85 -11.34
C TYR A 53 14.01 2.27 -12.36
N GLU A 54 13.68 2.29 -13.66
CA GLU A 54 14.56 2.76 -14.73
C GLU A 54 14.92 4.25 -14.58
N ARG A 55 14.04 5.04 -13.97
CA ARG A 55 14.29 6.47 -13.64
C ARG A 55 15.10 6.66 -12.34
N GLY A 56 15.49 5.58 -11.67
CA GLY A 56 16.21 5.58 -10.40
C GLY A 56 15.33 5.78 -9.17
N ILE A 57 14.03 5.46 -9.26
CA ILE A 57 13.06 5.51 -8.16
C ILE A 57 12.66 4.08 -7.81
N ILE A 58 12.98 3.62 -6.60
CA ILE A 58 12.59 2.28 -6.17
C ILE A 58 11.31 2.30 -5.34
N SER A 59 10.51 1.25 -5.50
CA SER A 59 9.20 1.15 -4.85
C SER A 59 9.15 0.00 -3.84
N ILE A 60 8.40 0.20 -2.75
CA ILE A 60 7.86 -0.88 -1.91
C ILE A 60 6.38 -0.96 -2.17
N LEU A 61 5.89 -2.14 -2.54
CA LEU A 61 4.48 -2.36 -2.81
C LEU A 61 3.79 -2.95 -1.59
N VAL A 62 2.73 -2.30 -1.10
CA VAL A 62 1.83 -2.86 -0.09
C VAL A 62 0.56 -3.31 -0.80
N SER A 63 0.36 -4.63 -0.90
CA SER A 63 -0.68 -5.21 -1.73
C SER A 63 -1.71 -5.96 -0.90
N SER A 64 -2.97 -5.62 -1.08
CA SER A 64 -4.11 -6.41 -0.61
C SER A 64 -4.43 -7.58 -1.58
N GLY A 65 -5.57 -8.25 -1.37
CA GLY A 65 -6.13 -9.21 -2.35
C GLY A 65 -5.91 -10.67 -2.02
N SER A 66 -5.13 -11.03 -0.99
CA SER A 66 -4.90 -12.42 -0.58
C SER A 66 -6.20 -13.18 -0.32
N VAL A 67 -7.14 -12.60 0.43
CA VAL A 67 -8.44 -13.23 0.73
C VAL A 67 -9.26 -13.47 -0.54
N ILE A 68 -9.26 -12.53 -1.49
CA ILE A 68 -9.98 -12.69 -2.76
C ILE A 68 -9.32 -13.78 -3.61
N ALA A 69 -8.00 -13.76 -3.73
CA ALA A 69 -7.26 -14.79 -4.45
C ALA A 69 -7.48 -16.20 -3.86
N GLY A 70 -7.58 -16.30 -2.52
CA GLY A 70 -7.93 -17.55 -1.86
C GLY A 70 -9.35 -18.02 -2.14
N LYS A 71 -10.30 -17.09 -2.20
CA LYS A 71 -11.69 -17.39 -2.63
C LYS A 71 -11.76 -17.89 -4.08
N GLU A 72 -10.95 -17.34 -4.97
CA GLU A 72 -10.87 -17.81 -6.36
C GLU A 72 -10.35 -19.25 -6.45
N VAL A 73 -9.42 -19.64 -5.57
CA VAL A 73 -8.83 -20.99 -5.56
C VAL A 73 -9.73 -21.99 -4.87
N LEU A 74 -10.20 -21.69 -3.66
CA LEU A 74 -10.98 -22.63 -2.84
C LEU A 74 -12.47 -22.65 -3.20
N GLY A 75 -13.00 -21.54 -3.73
CA GLY A 75 -14.45 -21.37 -3.89
C GLY A 75 -15.17 -21.14 -2.55
N LYS A 76 -16.39 -21.69 -2.43
CA LYS A 76 -17.20 -21.54 -1.21
C LYS A 76 -16.64 -22.42 -0.08
N SER A 77 -16.26 -21.78 1.03
CA SER A 77 -15.82 -22.47 2.24
C SER A 77 -17.02 -22.94 3.07
N SER A 78 -16.89 -24.11 3.72
CA SER A 78 -17.81 -24.62 4.73
C SER A 78 -17.57 -24.06 6.14
N ILE A 79 -16.48 -23.33 6.34
CA ILE A 79 -16.10 -22.74 7.64
C ILE A 79 -17.11 -21.65 8.02
N ILE A 80 -17.73 -21.78 9.18
CA ILE A 80 -18.79 -20.87 9.68
C ILE A 80 -18.18 -19.61 10.27
N ASP A 81 -17.13 -19.76 11.09
CA ASP A 81 -16.43 -18.63 11.70
C ASP A 81 -15.81 -17.72 10.66
N LYS A 82 -16.07 -16.42 10.75
CA LYS A 82 -15.62 -15.44 9.76
C LYS A 82 -14.10 -15.22 9.81
N THR A 83 -13.51 -15.26 11.01
CA THR A 83 -12.08 -15.04 11.23
C THR A 83 -11.29 -16.21 10.70
N GLU A 84 -11.65 -17.44 11.11
CA GLU A 84 -11.04 -18.67 10.63
C GLU A 84 -11.13 -18.77 9.10
N ARG A 85 -12.30 -18.51 8.55
CA ARG A 85 -12.51 -18.52 7.10
C ARG A 85 -11.63 -17.50 6.37
N ARG A 86 -11.45 -16.29 6.95
CA ARG A 86 -10.55 -15.27 6.40
C ARG A 86 -9.10 -15.75 6.43
N GLN A 87 -8.65 -16.33 7.54
CA GLN A 87 -7.30 -16.88 7.70
C GLN A 87 -7.02 -17.95 6.64
N VAL A 88 -7.95 -18.90 6.46
CA VAL A 88 -7.83 -19.95 5.43
C VAL A 88 -7.75 -19.37 4.02
N TYR A 89 -8.64 -18.43 3.67
CA TYR A 89 -8.56 -17.77 2.37
C TYR A 89 -7.26 -17.00 2.19
N SER A 90 -6.76 -16.31 3.22
CA SER A 90 -5.51 -15.59 3.13
C SER A 90 -4.32 -16.52 2.96
N ALA A 91 -4.26 -17.60 3.73
CA ALA A 91 -3.20 -18.60 3.62
C ALA A 91 -3.12 -19.25 2.22
N ILE A 92 -4.27 -19.52 1.59
CA ILE A 92 -4.34 -20.05 0.22
C ILE A 92 -4.02 -18.96 -0.81
N GLY A 93 -4.53 -17.75 -0.59
CA GLY A 93 -4.47 -16.68 -1.58
C GLY A 93 -3.14 -15.92 -1.60
N GLN A 94 -2.43 -15.83 -0.50
CA GLN A 94 -1.15 -15.11 -0.44
C GLN A 94 -0.10 -15.70 -1.39
N PRO A 95 0.16 -17.02 -1.43
CA PRO A 95 1.04 -17.61 -2.43
C PRO A 95 0.55 -17.37 -3.86
N ARG A 96 -0.77 -17.37 -4.08
CA ARG A 96 -1.38 -17.08 -5.38
C ARG A 96 -1.09 -15.65 -5.84
N MET A 97 -1.25 -14.67 -4.95
CA MET A 97 -0.93 -13.27 -5.24
C MET A 97 0.55 -13.10 -5.55
N MET A 98 1.42 -13.71 -4.75
CA MET A 98 2.87 -13.65 -5.00
C MET A 98 3.25 -14.28 -6.32
N SER A 99 2.64 -15.42 -6.70
CA SER A 99 2.86 -16.04 -8.01
C SER A 99 2.45 -15.11 -9.16
N LEU A 100 1.35 -14.36 -9.03
CA LEU A 100 0.92 -13.39 -10.03
C LEU A 100 1.94 -12.24 -10.16
N TYR A 101 2.37 -11.64 -9.06
CA TYR A 101 3.37 -10.59 -9.07
C TYR A 101 4.71 -11.08 -9.59
N TYR A 102 5.20 -12.21 -9.09
CA TYR A 102 6.47 -12.80 -9.51
C TYR A 102 6.53 -12.96 -11.04
N ASN A 103 5.50 -13.59 -11.63
CA ASN A 103 5.44 -13.80 -13.08
C ASN A 103 5.43 -12.47 -13.85
N ILE A 104 4.67 -11.47 -13.37
CA ILE A 104 4.59 -10.18 -14.05
C ILE A 104 5.90 -9.41 -13.92
N PHE A 105 6.53 -9.34 -12.73
CA PHE A 105 7.83 -8.71 -12.56
C PHE A 105 8.91 -9.39 -13.40
N GLN A 106 8.88 -10.72 -13.51
CA GLN A 106 9.80 -11.49 -14.35
C GLN A 106 9.65 -11.13 -15.83
N ASP A 107 8.43 -10.89 -16.32
CA ASP A 107 8.19 -10.41 -17.69
C ASP A 107 8.93 -9.08 -18.00
N TYR A 108 9.22 -8.28 -16.98
CA TYR A 108 9.98 -7.02 -17.09
C TYR A 108 11.44 -7.15 -16.63
N GLY A 109 11.95 -8.37 -16.40
CA GLY A 109 13.32 -8.59 -15.93
C GLY A 109 13.59 -8.15 -14.50
N MET A 110 12.54 -7.86 -13.70
CA MET A 110 12.65 -7.40 -12.32
C MET A 110 12.42 -8.54 -11.32
N LYS A 111 12.95 -8.34 -10.12
CA LYS A 111 12.78 -9.26 -8.99
C LYS A 111 11.84 -8.66 -7.96
N CYS A 112 11.04 -9.48 -7.32
CA CYS A 112 10.26 -9.09 -6.15
C CYS A 112 10.36 -10.12 -5.03
N ALA A 113 10.11 -9.69 -3.80
CA ALA A 113 10.16 -10.54 -2.62
C ALA A 113 8.97 -10.27 -1.69
N GLN A 114 8.48 -11.31 -1.05
CA GLN A 114 7.40 -11.21 -0.07
C GLN A 114 7.93 -10.77 1.30
N VAL A 115 7.21 -9.84 1.94
CA VAL A 115 7.43 -9.45 3.34
C VAL A 115 6.07 -9.46 4.05
N LEU A 116 5.93 -10.26 5.11
CA LEU A 116 4.67 -10.38 5.88
C LEU A 116 4.90 -9.89 7.32
N PRO A 117 4.84 -8.58 7.57
CA PRO A 117 5.03 -8.05 8.91
C PRO A 117 3.76 -8.16 9.77
N THR A 118 3.99 -8.10 11.08
CA THR A 118 2.98 -7.87 12.10
C THR A 118 3.20 -6.52 12.77
N LYS A 119 2.24 -6.02 13.57
CA LYS A 119 2.43 -4.75 14.32
C LYS A 119 3.67 -4.77 15.22
N ARG A 120 4.07 -5.94 15.72
CA ARG A 120 5.26 -6.11 16.55
C ARG A 120 6.54 -5.68 15.84
N ASP A 121 6.60 -5.88 14.52
CA ASP A 121 7.79 -5.58 13.72
C ASP A 121 8.02 -4.07 13.52
N PHE A 122 7.05 -3.25 13.93
CA PHE A 122 7.16 -1.78 13.96
C PHE A 122 7.42 -1.21 15.34
N SER A 123 7.32 -2.04 16.41
CA SER A 123 7.65 -1.63 17.78
C SER A 123 9.15 -1.53 17.97
N GLN A 124 9.60 -0.66 18.90
CA GLN A 124 11.03 -0.52 19.19
C GLN A 124 11.65 -1.84 19.62
N GLY A 125 12.90 -2.10 19.19
CA GLY A 125 13.69 -3.27 19.52
C GLY A 125 14.09 -4.10 18.32
N VAL A 126 14.57 -5.32 18.58
CA VAL A 126 15.20 -6.20 17.59
C VAL A 126 14.28 -6.54 16.38
N HIS A 127 12.99 -6.64 16.60
CA HIS A 127 12.04 -6.92 15.50
C HIS A 127 12.01 -5.79 14.48
N ARG A 128 11.98 -4.54 14.97
CA ARG A 128 12.01 -3.35 14.11
C ARG A 128 13.33 -3.25 13.35
N GLU A 129 14.44 -3.53 14.00
CA GLU A 129 15.77 -3.55 13.37
C GLU A 129 15.86 -4.63 12.28
N ASN A 130 15.34 -5.83 12.53
CA ASN A 130 15.28 -6.89 11.54
C ASN A 130 14.42 -6.53 10.35
N MET A 131 13.27 -5.89 10.56
CA MET A 131 12.40 -5.41 9.49
C MET A 131 13.11 -4.36 8.62
N ILE A 132 13.76 -3.38 9.24
CA ILE A 132 14.58 -2.36 8.57
C ILE A 132 15.66 -3.04 7.72
N ASN A 133 16.45 -3.94 8.32
CA ASN A 133 17.54 -4.64 7.64
C ASN A 133 17.06 -5.47 6.45
N CYS A 134 15.92 -6.16 6.60
CA CYS A 134 15.32 -6.94 5.52
C CYS A 134 14.91 -6.05 4.35
N VAL A 135 14.14 -4.98 4.61
CA VAL A 135 13.67 -4.07 3.57
C VAL A 135 14.85 -3.42 2.85
N HIS A 136 15.83 -2.90 3.61
CA HIS A 136 17.01 -2.28 3.00
C HIS A 136 17.86 -3.26 2.22
N GLY A 137 18.03 -4.48 2.73
CA GLY A 137 18.71 -5.54 2.00
C GLY A 137 18.07 -5.79 0.64
N LEU A 138 16.75 -5.93 0.60
CA LEU A 138 16.02 -6.12 -0.66
C LEU A 138 16.19 -4.94 -1.62
N LEU A 139 16.01 -3.72 -1.13
CA LEU A 139 16.18 -2.51 -1.95
C LEU A 139 17.61 -2.41 -2.50
N SER A 140 18.63 -2.72 -1.70
CA SER A 140 20.04 -2.68 -2.15
C SER A 140 20.39 -3.71 -3.22
N GLU A 141 19.62 -4.78 -3.33
CA GLU A 141 19.75 -5.79 -4.38
C GLU A 141 18.83 -5.52 -5.60
N GLY A 142 18.16 -4.36 -5.63
CA GLY A 142 17.20 -4.02 -6.68
C GLY A 142 15.95 -4.90 -6.69
N VAL A 143 15.61 -5.47 -5.54
CA VAL A 143 14.44 -6.34 -5.39
C VAL A 143 13.27 -5.53 -4.84
N ILE A 144 12.12 -5.59 -5.48
CA ILE A 144 10.90 -4.90 -5.05
C ILE A 144 10.25 -5.67 -3.89
N PRO A 145 10.22 -5.11 -2.66
CA PRO A 145 9.49 -5.73 -1.56
C PRO A 145 7.98 -5.63 -1.81
N ILE A 146 7.26 -6.73 -1.65
CA ILE A 146 5.80 -6.79 -1.68
C ILE A 146 5.33 -7.16 -0.28
N ALA A 147 4.80 -6.17 0.44
CA ALA A 147 4.32 -6.34 1.79
C ALA A 147 2.80 -6.57 1.82
N ASN A 148 2.38 -7.43 2.73
CA ASN A 148 0.97 -7.60 3.13
C ASN A 148 0.93 -8.01 4.59
N GLU A 149 -0.21 -7.80 5.26
CA GLU A 149 -0.41 -8.35 6.59
C GLU A 149 -0.36 -9.88 6.57
N ASP A 150 0.23 -10.49 7.60
CA ASP A 150 0.13 -11.94 7.82
C ASP A 150 -1.25 -12.33 8.39
N ASP A 151 -2.26 -12.22 7.55
CA ASP A 151 -3.66 -12.55 7.89
C ASP A 151 -3.85 -14.02 8.32
N ALA A 152 -2.89 -14.91 8.04
CA ALA A 152 -3.01 -16.33 8.38
C ALA A 152 -2.80 -16.58 9.87
N VAL A 153 -1.93 -15.81 10.53
CA VAL A 153 -1.56 -16.01 11.94
C VAL A 153 -1.85 -14.78 12.81
N SER A 154 -2.14 -13.64 12.22
CA SER A 154 -2.50 -12.43 12.96
C SER A 154 -3.83 -12.61 13.66
N VAL A 155 -3.83 -12.53 14.99
CA VAL A 155 -5.04 -12.52 15.83
C VAL A 155 -5.24 -11.12 16.36
N THR A 156 -6.46 -10.77 16.65
CA THR A 156 -7.07 -9.47 16.97
C THR A 156 -6.16 -8.36 17.54
N MET A 157 -5.17 -8.67 18.37
CA MET A 157 -4.28 -7.67 18.98
C MET A 157 -3.00 -7.36 18.17
N SER A 158 -2.66 -8.20 17.19
CA SER A 158 -1.48 -8.03 16.31
C SER A 158 -1.85 -7.58 14.90
N MET A 159 -3.15 -7.43 14.62
CA MET A 159 -3.65 -7.03 13.30
C MET A 159 -3.50 -5.52 13.07
N PHE A 160 -3.13 -5.16 11.85
CA PHE A 160 -3.35 -3.79 11.38
C PHE A 160 -4.86 -3.53 11.21
N SER A 161 -5.26 -2.28 11.31
CA SER A 161 -6.65 -1.91 10.99
C SER A 161 -6.97 -2.24 9.53
N ASP A 162 -6.00 -1.92 8.66
CA ASP A 162 -6.00 -2.22 7.23
C ASP A 162 -4.58 -2.04 6.62
N ASN A 163 -4.43 -2.26 5.33
CA ASN A 163 -3.16 -2.07 4.63
C ASN A 163 -2.78 -0.59 4.44
N ASP A 164 -3.65 0.37 4.73
CA ASP A 164 -3.30 1.80 4.74
C ASP A 164 -2.44 2.11 5.99
N GLU A 165 -2.78 1.51 7.15
CA GLU A 165 -1.92 1.52 8.35
C GLU A 165 -0.55 0.91 8.06
N LEU A 166 -0.52 -0.28 7.47
CA LEU A 166 0.73 -0.98 7.14
C LEU A 166 1.61 -0.13 6.21
N ALA A 167 1.04 0.48 5.18
CA ALA A 167 1.77 1.32 4.24
C ALA A 167 2.33 2.58 4.91
N SER A 168 1.55 3.24 5.77
CA SER A 168 1.98 4.37 6.59
C SER A 168 3.15 3.99 7.50
N LEU A 169 3.07 2.84 8.17
CA LEU A 169 4.11 2.35 9.06
C LEU A 169 5.41 2.01 8.30
N ILE A 170 5.30 1.36 7.14
CA ILE A 170 6.47 1.09 6.28
C ILE A 170 7.09 2.40 5.80
N ALA A 171 6.28 3.35 5.30
CA ALA A 171 6.79 4.63 4.83
C ALA A 171 7.58 5.38 5.93
N LYS A 172 7.04 5.42 7.14
CA LYS A 172 7.71 6.03 8.31
C LYS A 172 8.94 5.23 8.75
N LEU A 173 8.89 3.90 8.69
CA LEU A 173 9.99 3.02 9.11
C LEU A 173 11.27 3.25 8.31
N ILE A 174 11.11 3.42 6.99
CA ILE A 174 12.23 3.58 6.05
C ILE A 174 12.47 5.04 5.65
N ASN A 175 11.72 5.97 6.23
CA ASN A 175 11.74 7.39 5.85
C ASN A 175 11.59 7.59 4.33
N ALA A 176 10.51 7.03 3.77
CA ALA A 176 10.23 7.10 2.34
C ALA A 176 10.03 8.55 1.87
N ASP A 177 10.35 8.82 0.61
CA ASP A 177 10.15 10.15 0.02
C ASP A 177 8.68 10.44 -0.27
N ARG A 178 7.87 9.41 -0.53
CA ARG A 178 6.43 9.53 -0.79
C ARG A 178 5.67 8.27 -0.40
N LEU A 179 4.39 8.46 -0.04
CA LEU A 179 3.40 7.39 0.06
C LEU A 179 2.30 7.62 -0.98
N ILE A 180 1.97 6.61 -1.79
CA ILE A 180 0.88 6.65 -2.77
C ILE A 180 -0.14 5.58 -2.39
N ILE A 181 -1.36 6.00 -2.02
CA ILE A 181 -2.48 5.12 -1.67
C ILE A 181 -3.41 5.05 -2.88
N LEU A 182 -3.37 3.94 -3.61
CA LEU A 182 -4.24 3.69 -4.74
C LEU A 182 -5.59 3.14 -4.26
N THR A 183 -6.65 3.81 -4.71
CA THR A 183 -8.06 3.48 -4.46
C THR A 183 -8.82 3.37 -5.78
N ASP A 184 -10.11 3.10 -5.75
CA ASP A 184 -11.00 2.96 -6.92
C ASP A 184 -11.77 4.24 -7.26
N ILE A 185 -11.50 5.33 -6.54
CA ILE A 185 -12.01 6.68 -6.81
C ILE A 185 -10.84 7.67 -6.96
N ASP A 186 -11.08 8.83 -7.57
CA ASP A 186 -10.00 9.74 -7.97
C ASP A 186 -9.26 10.39 -6.79
N GLY A 187 -9.88 10.44 -5.60
CA GLY A 187 -9.30 11.02 -4.39
C GLY A 187 -10.38 11.37 -3.38
N LEU A 188 -10.11 12.38 -2.55
CA LEU A 188 -11.06 12.92 -1.59
C LEU A 188 -11.98 13.93 -2.26
N TYR A 189 -13.27 13.84 -1.99
CA TYR A 189 -14.29 14.74 -2.53
C TYR A 189 -14.94 15.57 -1.42
N THR A 190 -15.49 16.73 -1.78
CA THR A 190 -16.25 17.60 -0.87
C THR A 190 -17.58 16.99 -0.42
N GLY A 191 -18.01 15.88 -1.03
CA GLY A 191 -19.21 15.11 -0.74
C GLY A 191 -19.16 13.75 -1.43
N HIS A 192 -20.30 13.12 -1.67
CA HIS A 192 -20.32 11.84 -2.39
C HIS A 192 -19.77 12.01 -3.82
N PRO A 193 -18.83 11.17 -4.31
CA PRO A 193 -18.19 11.36 -5.62
C PRO A 193 -19.16 11.51 -6.81
N ASN A 194 -20.35 10.91 -6.72
CA ASN A 194 -21.39 10.97 -7.76
C ASN A 194 -22.43 12.10 -7.55
N ALA A 195 -22.24 12.99 -6.56
CA ALA A 195 -23.16 14.11 -6.35
C ALA A 195 -22.79 15.28 -7.29
N GLU A 196 -23.82 15.96 -7.87
CA GLU A 196 -23.63 17.04 -8.86
C GLU A 196 -22.73 18.18 -8.38
N ASN A 197 -22.68 18.45 -7.07
CA ASN A 197 -21.89 19.53 -6.47
C ASN A 197 -20.64 19.02 -5.74
N SER A 198 -20.20 17.81 -6.01
CA SER A 198 -19.03 17.21 -5.38
C SER A 198 -17.78 17.46 -6.22
N ASN A 199 -16.78 18.11 -5.62
CA ASN A 199 -15.51 18.43 -6.27
C ASN A 199 -14.37 17.65 -5.64
N LEU A 200 -13.41 17.24 -6.46
CA LEU A 200 -12.17 16.63 -5.98
C LEU A 200 -11.36 17.67 -5.18
N ILE A 201 -10.88 17.27 -4.02
CA ILE A 201 -10.01 18.08 -3.18
C ILE A 201 -8.57 17.70 -3.53
N GLU A 202 -7.86 18.60 -4.20
CA GLU A 202 -6.51 18.32 -4.68
C GLU A 202 -5.45 18.34 -3.59
N ASN A 203 -5.62 19.23 -2.58
CA ASN A 203 -4.64 19.40 -1.51
C ASN A 203 -5.31 19.45 -0.14
N VAL A 204 -4.70 18.81 0.84
CA VAL A 204 -5.12 18.78 2.25
C VAL A 204 -3.91 19.07 3.12
N ASP A 205 -4.03 20.04 4.02
CA ASP A 205 -3.03 20.25 5.10
C ASP A 205 -3.24 19.17 6.17
N PRO A 206 -2.21 18.40 6.57
CA PRO A 206 -2.35 17.36 7.58
C PRO A 206 -2.72 17.88 8.98
N ARG A 207 -2.71 19.20 9.20
CA ARG A 207 -3.14 19.83 10.45
C ARG A 207 -4.63 20.17 10.47
N GLU A 208 -5.31 20.03 9.33
CA GLU A 208 -6.75 20.29 9.26
C GLU A 208 -7.56 19.22 9.97
N ASP A 209 -8.72 19.62 10.52
CA ASP A 209 -9.71 18.70 11.03
C ASP A 209 -10.36 17.93 9.89
N LEU A 210 -10.12 16.62 9.86
CA LEU A 210 -10.62 15.73 8.83
C LEU A 210 -12.08 15.33 9.00
N ASP A 211 -12.68 15.55 10.16
CA ASP A 211 -14.08 15.20 10.45
C ASP A 211 -15.05 15.84 9.45
N LYS A 212 -14.71 17.05 8.96
CA LYS A 212 -15.47 17.74 7.92
C LYS A 212 -15.57 16.96 6.61
N TYR A 213 -14.55 16.16 6.28
CA TYR A 213 -14.51 15.34 5.06
C TYR A 213 -15.08 13.94 5.27
N ILE A 214 -14.96 13.39 6.49
CA ILE A 214 -15.35 12.02 6.81
C ILE A 214 -16.86 11.90 6.99
N LYS A 215 -17.52 12.88 7.60
CA LYS A 215 -18.98 12.86 7.90
C LYS A 215 -19.83 12.72 6.65
N ASP A 216 -19.43 13.35 5.54
CA ASP A 216 -20.17 13.30 4.28
C ASP A 216 -19.84 12.07 3.42
N ASN A 217 -18.71 11.42 3.66
CA ASN A 217 -18.23 10.25 2.91
C ASN A 217 -18.52 8.90 3.59
N ASN A 218 -18.93 8.87 4.86
CA ASN A 218 -19.21 7.64 5.62
C ASN A 218 -20.49 6.88 5.20
N LYS A 219 -21.21 7.35 4.17
CA LYS A 219 -22.42 6.67 3.66
C LYS A 219 -22.12 5.59 2.62
N LEU A 220 -20.84 5.33 2.31
CA LEU A 220 -20.42 4.21 1.47
C LEU A 220 -20.23 2.95 2.35
N GLU A 221 -21.30 2.48 3.00
CA GLU A 221 -21.34 1.20 3.70
C GLU A 221 -21.23 0.05 2.67
N GLY A 222 -20.19 -0.74 2.77
CA GLY A 222 -20.01 -1.97 1.97
C GLY A 222 -18.57 -2.26 1.55
N GLU A 223 -17.67 -1.34 1.73
CA GLU A 223 -16.28 -1.49 1.32
C GLU A 223 -15.42 -1.98 2.49
N GLY A 224 -14.47 -2.88 2.17
CA GLY A 224 -13.57 -3.56 3.09
C GLY A 224 -12.97 -2.68 4.18
N ARG A 225 -12.13 -3.23 5.06
CA ARG A 225 -11.58 -2.60 6.28
C ARG A 225 -10.98 -1.19 6.14
N GLY A 226 -10.76 -0.64 4.92
CA GLY A 226 -10.11 0.64 4.66
C GLY A 226 -10.99 1.63 3.90
N GLY A 227 -12.03 2.23 4.53
CA GLY A 227 -12.81 3.33 3.95
C GLY A 227 -11.98 4.61 3.74
N MET A 228 -12.57 5.66 3.13
CA MET A 228 -11.88 6.94 2.89
C MET A 228 -11.36 7.57 4.19
N GLY A 229 -12.10 7.45 5.30
CA GLY A 229 -11.66 7.94 6.60
C GLY A 229 -10.35 7.31 7.08
N SER A 230 -10.18 6.00 6.89
CA SER A 230 -8.92 5.31 7.23
C SER A 230 -7.77 5.82 6.36
N LYS A 231 -7.96 5.91 5.04
CA LYS A 231 -6.94 6.41 4.10
C LYS A 231 -6.49 7.82 4.47
N LEU A 232 -7.44 8.69 4.74
CA LEU A 232 -7.16 10.09 5.08
C LEU A 232 -6.44 10.20 6.42
N ASN A 233 -6.85 9.42 7.43
CA ASN A 233 -6.19 9.38 8.74
C ASN A 233 -4.72 8.94 8.62
N TYR A 234 -4.43 7.86 7.89
CA TYR A 234 -3.05 7.41 7.71
C TYR A 234 -2.24 8.28 6.76
N ALA A 235 -2.87 8.90 5.76
CA ALA A 235 -2.24 9.93 4.93
C ALA A 235 -1.80 11.13 5.77
N GLN A 236 -2.67 11.62 6.66
CA GLN A 236 -2.37 12.73 7.58
C GLN A 236 -1.23 12.37 8.53
N GLN A 237 -1.29 11.19 9.17
CA GLN A 237 -0.23 10.72 10.06
C GLN A 237 1.12 10.61 9.35
N THR A 238 1.14 10.18 8.09
CA THR A 238 2.36 10.04 7.29
C THR A 238 2.89 11.41 6.86
N ALA A 239 2.01 12.31 6.42
CA ALA A 239 2.37 13.67 6.03
C ALA A 239 2.90 14.49 7.21
N ALA A 240 2.41 14.26 8.43
CA ALA A 240 2.95 14.87 9.65
C ALA A 240 4.41 14.47 9.94
N HIS A 241 4.91 13.37 9.35
CA HIS A 241 6.31 12.96 9.36
C HIS A 241 7.10 13.50 8.15
N SER A 242 6.60 14.55 7.50
CA SER A 242 7.20 15.17 6.30
C SER A 242 7.28 14.22 5.08
N ILE A 243 6.41 13.21 5.02
CA ILE A 243 6.29 12.29 3.89
C ILE A 243 5.01 12.65 3.12
N PRO A 244 5.10 13.35 1.97
CA PRO A 244 3.93 13.65 1.14
C PRO A 244 3.17 12.39 0.78
N THR A 245 1.86 12.41 1.02
CA THR A 245 1.01 11.24 0.77
C THR A 245 -0.06 11.59 -0.26
N PHE A 246 -0.26 10.70 -1.22
CA PHE A 246 -1.22 10.86 -2.31
C PHE A 246 -2.31 9.80 -2.21
N ILE A 247 -3.57 10.18 -2.38
CA ILE A 247 -4.71 9.27 -2.52
C ILE A 247 -5.24 9.46 -3.94
N ALA A 248 -5.18 8.41 -4.76
CA ALA A 248 -5.50 8.53 -6.19
C ALA A 248 -6.11 7.25 -6.77
N ASN A 249 -6.73 7.38 -7.95
CA ASN A 249 -7.38 6.27 -8.64
C ASN A 249 -6.35 5.33 -9.28
N GLY A 250 -6.22 4.12 -8.73
CA GLY A 250 -5.33 3.10 -9.26
C GLY A 250 -5.86 2.37 -10.51
N LYS A 251 -7.11 2.66 -10.94
CA LYS A 251 -7.68 2.13 -12.18
C LYS A 251 -7.36 2.99 -13.39
N THR A 252 -7.00 4.26 -13.17
CA THR A 252 -6.55 5.18 -14.21
C THR A 252 -5.15 4.83 -14.68
N ASP A 253 -4.90 4.96 -15.97
CA ASP A 253 -3.59 4.68 -16.53
C ASP A 253 -2.58 5.75 -16.10
N ASN A 254 -1.35 5.33 -15.85
CA ASN A 254 -0.21 6.19 -15.50
C ASN A 254 -0.34 7.00 -14.19
N THR A 255 -1.33 6.74 -13.35
CA THR A 255 -1.57 7.49 -12.09
C THR A 255 -0.30 7.69 -11.27
N ILE A 256 0.51 6.65 -11.10
CA ILE A 256 1.74 6.72 -10.29
C ILE A 256 2.78 7.61 -10.99
N ILE A 257 2.96 7.42 -12.29
CA ILE A 257 3.90 8.22 -13.09
C ILE A 257 3.50 9.70 -13.07
N ASP A 258 2.22 10.00 -13.26
CA ASP A 258 1.68 11.37 -13.27
C ASP A 258 1.90 12.07 -11.90
N ILE A 259 1.72 11.34 -10.78
CA ILE A 259 2.04 11.86 -9.44
C ILE A 259 3.53 12.18 -9.31
N ILE A 260 4.42 11.31 -9.79
CA ILE A 260 5.87 11.53 -9.72
C ILE A 260 6.29 12.70 -10.61
N GLU A 261 5.64 12.89 -11.75
CA GLU A 261 5.87 14.02 -12.65
C GLU A 261 5.26 15.33 -12.13
N GLY A 262 4.60 15.32 -10.98
CA GLY A 262 4.02 16.52 -10.35
C GLY A 262 2.72 17.00 -10.97
N LYS A 263 2.04 16.17 -11.76
CA LYS A 263 0.71 16.49 -12.29
C LYS A 263 -0.32 16.49 -11.14
N SER A 264 -1.37 17.30 -11.31
CA SER A 264 -2.50 17.32 -10.35
C SER A 264 -3.34 16.06 -10.54
N VAL A 265 -3.03 15.01 -9.76
CA VAL A 265 -3.72 13.72 -9.77
C VAL A 265 -4.07 13.32 -8.35
N GLY A 266 -5.34 13.09 -8.11
CA GLY A 266 -5.82 12.68 -6.80
C GLY A 266 -5.81 13.79 -5.75
N THR A 267 -5.71 13.38 -4.50
CA THR A 267 -5.58 14.27 -3.34
C THR A 267 -4.17 14.13 -2.76
N LYS A 268 -3.46 15.24 -2.67
CA LYS A 268 -2.16 15.33 -1.99
C LYS A 268 -2.37 15.80 -0.55
N VAL A 269 -1.82 15.06 0.40
CA VAL A 269 -1.75 15.44 1.82
C VAL A 269 -0.29 15.75 2.16
N SER A 270 0.01 17.01 2.45
CA SER A 270 1.40 17.43 2.75
C SER A 270 1.41 18.71 3.58
N LEU A 271 2.47 18.91 4.38
CA LEU A 271 2.81 20.17 5.03
C LEU A 271 3.18 21.23 3.99
#